data_7669ef10844db91a9e971eb2b7f71d29
#
_entry.id   7669ef10844db91a9e971eb2b7f71d29
#
_cell.length_a   1.000
_cell.length_b   1.000
_cell.length_c   1.000
_cell.angle_alpha   90.00
_cell.angle_beta   90.00
_cell.angle_gamma   90.00
#
_symmetry.space_group_name_H-M   'P 1'
#
loop_
_entity.id
_entity.type
_entity.pdbx_description
1 polymer ?
#
loop_
_entity_poly.entity_id
_entity_poly.type
_entity_poly.pdbx_seq_one_letter_code
_entity_poly.pdbx_strand_id
1 'polypeptide(L)'
;MDYFNKIIIDIELHHVEGIRECFENGINPNDLFHGSPLIDEMITMYTRTPRFKECIKVFVDYGLKFEDPVLLAVLMDDSEMLDKLILQQPEIVIKRYSLKCTYTPLEDVTLLHICAEYNHVACARVLVNYKADINAVAGIDQYGFGGQTPIFHTVNSNNDHSAPMMHFLLDHGANLDVTVRGIIWGKSFDWETLVPYVNPISYAIMGLLPQMHRSEVVINNKVRLLLKERYDIEYPLKNVPNKYLKT
;
A
#
# COMPACT_ATOMS: atom_id res chain seq x y z
N MET A 1 -3.41 -22.50 -24.80
CA MET A 1 -3.77 -21.82 -23.51
C MET A 1 -3.88 -20.33 -23.83
N ASP A 2 -4.84 -19.63 -23.28
CA ASP A 2 -4.94 -18.17 -23.43
C ASP A 2 -4.05 -17.51 -22.37
N TYR A 3 -2.83 -17.16 -22.77
CA TYR A 3 -1.85 -16.56 -21.87
C TYR A 3 -2.19 -15.13 -21.48
N PHE A 4 -3.04 -14.43 -22.25
CA PHE A 4 -3.47 -13.09 -21.91
C PHE A 4 -4.46 -13.09 -20.73
N ASN A 5 -5.42 -14.01 -20.73
CA ASN A 5 -6.28 -14.21 -19.56
C ASN A 5 -5.53 -14.81 -18.37
N LYS A 6 -4.57 -15.70 -18.64
CA LYS A 6 -3.74 -16.30 -17.59
C LYS A 6 -2.92 -15.25 -16.83
N ILE A 7 -2.28 -14.31 -17.53
CA ILE A 7 -1.41 -13.32 -16.85
C ILE A 7 -2.21 -12.41 -15.91
N ILE A 8 -3.45 -12.06 -16.23
CA ILE A 8 -4.31 -11.28 -15.34
C ILE A 8 -4.58 -12.02 -14.04
N ILE A 9 -4.87 -13.33 -14.12
CA ILE A 9 -5.07 -14.19 -12.94
C ILE A 9 -3.77 -14.30 -12.13
N ASP A 10 -2.63 -14.47 -12.79
CA ASP A 10 -1.33 -14.58 -12.11
C ASP A 10 -0.91 -13.26 -11.45
N ILE A 11 -1.27 -12.12 -12.05
CA ILE A 11 -1.12 -10.79 -11.45
C ILE A 11 -1.99 -10.69 -10.19
N GLU A 12 -3.27 -11.06 -10.27
CA GLU A 12 -4.21 -11.04 -9.15
C GLU A 12 -3.70 -11.87 -7.96
N LEU A 13 -3.11 -13.03 -8.24
CA LEU A 13 -2.59 -13.94 -7.22
C LEU A 13 -1.16 -13.65 -6.77
N HIS A 14 -0.48 -12.67 -7.36
CA HIS A 14 0.97 -12.44 -7.21
C HIS A 14 1.76 -13.73 -7.44
N HIS A 15 1.41 -14.46 -8.52
CA HIS A 15 2.03 -15.74 -8.88
C HIS A 15 3.23 -15.51 -9.78
N VAL A 16 4.40 -15.29 -9.18
CA VAL A 16 5.67 -14.92 -9.84
C VAL A 16 6.01 -15.82 -11.03
N GLU A 17 5.98 -17.14 -10.83
CA GLU A 17 6.33 -18.11 -11.88
C GLU A 17 5.27 -18.15 -13.02
N GLY A 18 4.01 -17.92 -12.69
CA GLY A 18 2.95 -17.81 -13.69
C GLY A 18 3.11 -16.59 -14.60
N ILE A 19 3.48 -15.44 -14.03
CA ILE A 19 3.78 -14.22 -14.80
C ILE A 19 5.00 -14.49 -15.72
N ARG A 20 6.05 -15.12 -15.20
CA ARG A 20 7.22 -15.52 -15.98
C ARG A 20 6.86 -16.42 -17.15
N GLU A 21 6.09 -17.47 -16.90
CA GLU A 21 5.58 -18.38 -17.94
C GLU A 21 4.81 -17.64 -19.03
N CYS A 22 3.97 -16.66 -18.67
CA CYS A 22 3.22 -15.87 -19.65
C CYS A 22 4.15 -15.06 -20.57
N PHE A 23 5.20 -14.43 -20.03
CA PHE A 23 6.18 -13.69 -20.83
C PHE A 23 7.00 -14.63 -21.72
N GLU A 24 7.38 -15.80 -21.24
CA GLU A 24 8.07 -16.84 -22.03
C GLU A 24 7.21 -17.37 -23.19
N ASN A 25 5.90 -17.28 -23.07
CA ASN A 25 4.94 -17.72 -24.09
C ASN A 25 4.36 -16.57 -24.93
N GLY A 26 5.04 -15.43 -24.97
CA GLY A 26 4.83 -14.37 -25.97
C GLY A 26 4.00 -13.18 -25.49
N ILE A 27 3.58 -13.12 -24.24
CA ILE A 27 3.05 -11.87 -23.66
C ILE A 27 4.22 -10.89 -23.49
N ASN A 28 4.00 -9.62 -23.88
CA ASN A 28 5.00 -8.58 -23.70
C ASN A 28 4.69 -7.78 -22.40
N PRO A 29 5.67 -7.52 -21.51
CA PRO A 29 5.44 -6.72 -20.30
C PRO A 29 4.94 -5.30 -20.58
N ASN A 30 5.07 -4.83 -21.83
CA ASN A 30 4.59 -3.52 -22.28
C ASN A 30 3.24 -3.59 -23.02
N ASP A 31 2.58 -4.75 -23.05
CA ASP A 31 1.26 -4.88 -23.65
C ASP A 31 0.22 -4.03 -22.89
N LEU A 32 -0.89 -3.75 -23.56
CA LEU A 32 -2.01 -3.03 -22.98
C LEU A 32 -3.13 -4.00 -22.60
N PHE A 33 -3.72 -3.78 -21.42
CA PHE A 33 -4.95 -4.41 -20.99
C PHE A 33 -6.03 -3.35 -20.82
N HIS A 34 -7.15 -3.50 -21.51
CA HIS A 34 -8.23 -2.50 -21.55
C HIS A 34 -7.75 -1.05 -21.81
N GLY A 35 -6.69 -0.89 -22.61
CA GLY A 35 -6.13 0.42 -22.97
C GLY A 35 -5.13 1.02 -21.98
N SER A 36 -4.85 0.34 -20.88
CA SER A 36 -3.82 0.72 -19.90
C SER A 36 -2.62 -0.22 -19.96
N PRO A 37 -1.39 0.23 -19.64
CA PRO A 37 -0.24 -0.65 -19.53
C PRO A 37 -0.50 -1.85 -18.62
N LEU A 38 -0.06 -3.03 -19.00
CA LEU A 38 -0.25 -4.26 -18.22
C LEU A 38 0.32 -4.14 -16.79
N ILE A 39 1.38 -3.38 -16.61
CA ILE A 39 1.96 -3.11 -15.28
C ILE A 39 1.00 -2.35 -14.36
N ASP A 40 0.08 -1.55 -14.90
CA ASP A 40 -0.91 -0.83 -14.10
C ASP A 40 -1.89 -1.80 -13.42
N GLU A 41 -2.19 -2.94 -14.04
CA GLU A 41 -2.97 -4.00 -13.40
C GLU A 41 -2.24 -4.54 -12.16
N MET A 42 -0.91 -4.71 -12.23
CA MET A 42 -0.11 -5.13 -11.08
C MET A 42 -0.12 -4.08 -9.95
N ILE A 43 -0.01 -2.80 -10.29
CA ILE A 43 0.02 -1.69 -9.32
C ILE A 43 -1.36 -1.49 -8.68
N THR A 44 -2.43 -1.56 -9.47
CA THR A 44 -3.80 -1.28 -9.02
C THR A 44 -4.52 -2.49 -8.42
N MET A 45 -4.01 -3.70 -8.58
CA MET A 45 -4.62 -4.91 -8.07
C MET A 45 -4.86 -4.84 -6.56
N TYR A 46 -5.97 -5.41 -6.10
CA TYR A 46 -6.35 -5.41 -4.68
C TYR A 46 -5.49 -6.33 -3.80
N THR A 47 -4.79 -7.28 -4.39
CA THR A 47 -3.89 -8.18 -3.65
C THR A 47 -2.68 -7.42 -3.12
N ARG A 48 -2.37 -7.62 -1.85
CA ARG A 48 -1.18 -7.06 -1.18
C ARG A 48 -0.45 -8.20 -0.48
N THR A 49 0.61 -8.71 -1.11
CA THR A 49 1.46 -9.76 -0.53
C THR A 49 2.94 -9.37 -0.61
N PRO A 50 3.82 -10.01 0.17
CA PRO A 50 5.26 -9.78 0.06
C PRO A 50 5.86 -10.08 -1.32
N ARG A 51 5.12 -10.85 -2.16
CA ARG A 51 5.55 -11.23 -3.53
C ARG A 51 5.37 -10.11 -4.56
N PHE A 52 4.68 -9.03 -4.22
CA PHE A 52 4.43 -7.91 -5.15
C PHE A 52 5.72 -7.45 -5.84
N LYS A 53 6.76 -7.16 -5.07
CA LYS A 53 8.04 -6.68 -5.60
C LYS A 53 8.75 -7.71 -6.51
N GLU A 54 8.57 -9.00 -6.23
CA GLU A 54 9.11 -10.07 -7.07
C GLU A 54 8.37 -10.13 -8.41
N CYS A 55 7.05 -9.92 -8.42
CA CYS A 55 6.27 -9.79 -9.66
C CYS A 55 6.73 -8.59 -10.49
N ILE A 56 6.90 -7.41 -9.89
CA ILE A 56 7.44 -6.22 -10.58
C ILE A 56 8.82 -6.53 -11.19
N LYS A 57 9.67 -7.22 -10.43
CA LYS A 57 11.00 -7.62 -10.92
C LYS A 57 10.90 -8.50 -12.17
N VAL A 58 9.95 -9.42 -12.24
CA VAL A 58 9.75 -10.24 -13.45
C VAL A 58 9.40 -9.36 -14.65
N PHE A 59 8.53 -8.37 -14.50
CA PHE A 59 8.25 -7.41 -15.59
C PHE A 59 9.53 -6.71 -16.08
N VAL A 60 10.40 -6.28 -15.16
CA VAL A 60 11.69 -5.65 -15.48
C VAL A 60 12.63 -6.62 -16.18
N ASP A 61 12.76 -7.84 -15.68
CA ASP A 61 13.63 -8.88 -16.24
C ASP A 61 13.24 -9.23 -17.70
N TYR A 62 11.96 -9.05 -18.09
CA TYR A 62 11.45 -9.26 -19.44
C TYR A 62 11.33 -7.98 -20.27
N GLY A 63 11.92 -6.86 -19.82
CA GLY A 63 12.07 -5.63 -20.61
C GLY A 63 10.93 -4.64 -20.47
N LEU A 64 10.32 -4.54 -19.28
CA LEU A 64 9.39 -3.46 -18.95
C LEU A 64 10.04 -2.09 -19.24
N LYS A 65 9.32 -1.25 -19.96
CA LYS A 65 9.64 0.17 -20.14
C LYS A 65 8.83 0.97 -19.13
N PHE A 66 9.49 1.52 -18.13
CA PHE A 66 8.86 2.31 -17.09
C PHE A 66 9.53 3.68 -17.00
N GLU A 67 8.75 4.75 -17.18
CA GLU A 67 9.29 6.10 -17.36
C GLU A 67 9.93 6.70 -16.12
N ASP A 68 9.40 6.39 -14.93
CA ASP A 68 9.90 6.94 -13.66
C ASP A 68 10.78 5.92 -12.92
N PRO A 69 12.13 6.04 -13.02
CA PRO A 69 13.04 5.09 -12.38
C PRO A 69 12.97 5.14 -10.85
N VAL A 70 12.57 6.26 -10.26
CA VAL A 70 12.43 6.41 -8.81
C VAL A 70 11.22 5.62 -8.31
N LEU A 71 10.09 5.80 -8.98
CA LEU A 71 8.88 5.04 -8.65
C LEU A 71 9.12 3.54 -8.84
N LEU A 72 9.80 3.15 -9.93
CA LEU A 72 10.14 1.74 -10.18
C LEU A 72 11.01 1.15 -9.07
N ALA A 73 12.05 1.88 -8.62
CA ALA A 73 12.89 1.44 -7.51
C ALA A 73 12.07 1.21 -6.24
N VAL A 74 11.13 2.11 -5.94
CA VAL A 74 10.22 1.97 -4.79
C VAL A 74 9.29 0.76 -4.96
N LEU A 75 8.68 0.55 -6.15
CA LEU A 75 7.78 -0.59 -6.39
C LEU A 75 8.50 -1.94 -6.29
N MET A 76 9.80 -1.99 -6.61
CA MET A 76 10.65 -3.18 -6.44
C MET A 76 11.24 -3.35 -5.04
N ASP A 77 11.05 -2.37 -4.13
CA ASP A 77 11.78 -2.27 -2.85
C ASP A 77 13.32 -2.32 -3.06
N ASP A 78 13.79 -1.74 -4.18
CA ASP A 78 15.22 -1.65 -4.52
C ASP A 78 15.85 -0.44 -3.84
N SER A 79 16.27 -0.65 -2.60
CA SER A 79 16.86 0.39 -1.76
C SER A 79 18.21 0.90 -2.28
N GLU A 80 18.99 0.08 -2.98
CA GLU A 80 20.29 0.49 -3.53
C GLU A 80 20.09 1.42 -4.73
N MET A 81 19.14 1.10 -5.62
CA MET A 81 18.81 1.97 -6.75
C MET A 81 18.23 3.29 -6.25
N LEU A 82 17.30 3.25 -5.29
CA LEU A 82 16.70 4.45 -4.70
C LEU A 82 17.76 5.36 -4.06
N ASP A 83 18.70 4.80 -3.29
CA ASP A 83 19.80 5.55 -2.66
C ASP A 83 20.65 6.27 -3.71
N LYS A 84 21.05 5.57 -4.78
CA LYS A 84 21.81 6.16 -5.88
C LYS A 84 21.07 7.32 -6.58
N LEU A 85 19.76 7.18 -6.77
CA LEU A 85 18.94 8.20 -7.40
C LEU A 85 18.79 9.44 -6.50
N ILE A 86 18.59 9.26 -5.19
CA ILE A 86 18.51 10.36 -4.22
C ILE A 86 19.84 11.09 -4.11
N LEU A 87 20.98 10.39 -4.14
CA LEU A 87 22.30 11.04 -4.16
C LEU A 87 22.51 11.95 -5.37
N GLN A 88 21.91 11.62 -6.52
CA GLN A 88 21.96 12.44 -7.73
C GLN A 88 20.97 13.59 -7.70
N GLN A 89 19.78 13.38 -7.12
CA GLN A 89 18.66 14.31 -7.10
C GLN A 89 18.00 14.29 -5.71
N PRO A 90 18.48 15.04 -4.72
CA PRO A 90 17.96 15.02 -3.34
C PRO A 90 16.49 15.41 -3.22
N GLU A 91 15.95 16.19 -4.15
CA GLU A 91 14.54 16.59 -4.21
C GLU A 91 13.56 15.40 -4.39
N ILE A 92 14.05 14.25 -4.80
CA ILE A 92 13.25 13.00 -4.90
C ILE A 92 12.52 12.71 -3.58
N VAL A 93 13.15 12.99 -2.44
CA VAL A 93 12.60 12.69 -1.11
C VAL A 93 11.26 13.38 -0.85
N ILE A 94 11.09 14.57 -1.42
CA ILE A 94 9.87 15.38 -1.25
C ILE A 94 8.95 15.36 -2.49
N LYS A 95 9.35 14.67 -3.57
CA LYS A 95 8.56 14.54 -4.80
C LYS A 95 7.20 13.90 -4.49
N ARG A 96 6.17 14.39 -5.18
CA ARG A 96 4.79 13.93 -5.03
C ARG A 96 4.38 13.04 -6.20
N TYR A 97 3.53 12.08 -5.89
CA TYR A 97 3.03 11.07 -6.82
C TYR A 97 1.53 10.87 -6.67
N SER A 98 0.89 10.47 -7.75
CA SER A 98 -0.49 9.98 -7.72
C SER A 98 -0.57 8.66 -8.44
N LEU A 99 -1.07 7.63 -7.75
CA LEU A 99 -1.27 6.30 -8.28
C LEU A 99 -2.72 5.87 -8.02
N LYS A 100 -3.32 5.17 -8.96
CA LYS A 100 -4.60 4.52 -8.70
C LYS A 100 -4.39 3.43 -7.65
N CYS A 101 -5.19 3.43 -6.60
CA CYS A 101 -5.08 2.48 -5.50
C CYS A 101 -6.46 1.94 -5.12
N THR A 102 -6.53 0.64 -4.93
CA THR A 102 -7.76 -0.10 -4.60
C THR A 102 -8.29 0.18 -3.19
N TYR A 103 -7.43 0.68 -2.31
CA TYR A 103 -7.72 0.89 -0.90
C TYR A 103 -7.60 2.36 -0.48
N THR A 104 -6.63 2.66 0.38
CA THR A 104 -6.34 4.03 0.80
C THR A 104 -5.78 4.83 -0.37
N PRO A 105 -6.35 5.99 -0.74
CA PRO A 105 -5.91 6.73 -1.92
C PRO A 105 -4.43 7.11 -1.89
N LEU A 106 -3.76 6.97 -3.03
CA LEU A 106 -2.39 7.42 -3.25
C LEU A 106 -2.41 8.67 -4.15
N GLU A 107 -3.07 9.74 -3.71
CA GLU A 107 -3.18 11.00 -4.45
C GLU A 107 -2.32 12.08 -3.80
N ASP A 108 -1.43 12.69 -4.58
CA ASP A 108 -0.47 13.70 -4.13
C ASP A 108 0.27 13.25 -2.85
N VAL A 109 0.87 12.07 -2.92
CA VAL A 109 1.57 11.39 -1.81
C VAL A 109 3.08 11.45 -1.98
N THR A 110 3.83 11.25 -0.90
CA THR A 110 5.28 11.02 -0.96
C THR A 110 5.60 9.56 -1.24
N LEU A 111 6.84 9.25 -1.61
CA LEU A 111 7.32 7.87 -1.77
C LEU A 111 7.14 7.04 -0.49
N LEU A 112 7.16 7.66 0.70
CA LEU A 112 6.97 6.95 1.96
C LEU A 112 5.54 6.41 2.11
N HIS A 113 4.52 7.08 1.58
CA HIS A 113 3.16 6.53 1.52
C HIS A 113 3.10 5.28 0.61
N ILE A 114 3.80 5.34 -0.53
CA ILE A 114 3.86 4.20 -1.46
C ILE A 114 4.58 3.01 -0.79
N CYS A 115 5.71 3.27 -0.11
CA CYS A 115 6.37 2.24 0.70
C CYS A 115 5.43 1.65 1.76
N ALA A 116 4.59 2.48 2.38
CA ALA A 116 3.64 2.04 3.39
C ALA A 116 2.54 1.16 2.80
N GLU A 117 2.00 1.52 1.65
CA GLU A 117 0.97 0.74 0.94
C GLU A 117 1.45 -0.67 0.56
N TYR A 118 2.71 -0.78 0.08
CA TYR A 118 3.26 -2.05 -0.42
C TYR A 118 4.17 -2.77 0.59
N ASN A 119 4.31 -2.24 1.83
CA ASN A 119 5.18 -2.81 2.88
C ASN A 119 6.67 -2.87 2.48
N HIS A 120 7.17 -1.83 1.83
CA HIS A 120 8.53 -1.73 1.31
C HIS A 120 9.47 -1.05 2.32
N VAL A 121 9.87 -1.80 3.35
CA VAL A 121 10.65 -1.29 4.49
C VAL A 121 12.08 -0.91 4.09
N ALA A 122 12.69 -1.57 3.11
CA ALA A 122 14.06 -1.26 2.70
C ALA A 122 14.14 0.15 2.07
N CYS A 123 13.25 0.47 1.13
CA CYS A 123 13.14 1.80 0.55
C CYS A 123 12.72 2.86 1.58
N ALA A 124 11.78 2.53 2.49
CA ALA A 124 11.36 3.43 3.55
C ALA A 124 12.54 3.85 4.44
N ARG A 125 13.41 2.89 4.79
CA ARG A 125 14.62 3.17 5.58
C ARG A 125 15.55 4.16 4.87
N VAL A 126 15.76 4.00 3.58
CA VAL A 126 16.55 4.94 2.76
C VAL A 126 15.91 6.33 2.83
N LEU A 127 14.61 6.45 2.54
CA LEU A 127 13.91 7.74 2.57
C LEU A 127 14.04 8.44 3.94
N VAL A 128 13.87 7.72 5.04
CA VAL A 128 13.99 8.26 6.41
C VAL A 128 15.43 8.70 6.72
N ASN A 129 16.43 7.96 6.26
CA ASN A 129 17.83 8.38 6.38
C ASN A 129 18.09 9.73 5.67
N TYR A 130 17.43 9.97 4.55
CA TYR A 130 17.44 11.25 3.83
C TYR A 130 16.39 12.26 4.35
N LYS A 131 15.85 12.05 5.57
CA LYS A 131 14.96 12.97 6.27
C LYS A 131 13.57 13.13 5.62
N ALA A 132 13.07 12.08 4.95
CA ALA A 132 11.66 12.05 4.59
C ALA A 132 10.78 12.24 5.83
N ASP A 133 9.76 13.06 5.71
CA ASP A 133 8.81 13.29 6.80
C ASP A 133 7.92 12.06 7.01
N ILE A 134 8.07 11.43 8.19
CA ILE A 134 7.26 10.28 8.62
C ILE A 134 5.77 10.60 8.64
N ASN A 135 5.43 11.85 8.90
CA ASN A 135 4.08 12.35 9.03
C ASN A 135 3.64 13.20 7.81
N ALA A 136 4.32 13.05 6.68
CA ALA A 136 3.95 13.74 5.46
C ALA A 136 2.45 13.55 5.17
N VAL A 137 1.77 14.64 4.82
CA VAL A 137 0.34 14.68 4.57
C VAL A 137 0.09 14.45 3.07
N ALA A 138 -0.80 13.54 2.71
CA ALA A 138 -1.26 13.34 1.33
C ALA A 138 -2.10 14.51 0.82
N GLY A 139 -2.42 14.53 -0.46
CA GLY A 139 -3.30 15.54 -1.06
C GLY A 139 -4.66 15.60 -0.37
N ILE A 140 -5.25 16.80 -0.37
CA ILE A 140 -6.60 17.05 0.14
C ILE A 140 -7.44 17.58 -1.03
N ASP A 141 -8.59 16.95 -1.28
CA ASP A 141 -9.48 17.34 -2.37
C ASP A 141 -10.31 18.60 -2.03
N GLN A 142 -11.11 19.04 -3.02
CA GLN A 142 -11.95 20.24 -2.88
C GLN A 142 -13.03 20.13 -1.78
N TYR A 143 -13.34 18.91 -1.30
CA TYR A 143 -14.29 18.66 -0.20
C TYR A 143 -13.59 18.55 1.16
N GLY A 144 -12.26 18.59 1.18
CA GLY A 144 -11.43 18.44 2.37
C GLY A 144 -11.21 16.98 2.76
N PHE A 145 -11.39 16.04 1.84
CA PHE A 145 -11.08 14.62 2.05
C PHE A 145 -9.64 14.30 1.59
N GLY A 146 -9.03 13.31 2.23
CA GLY A 146 -7.61 13.03 2.07
C GLY A 146 -6.80 13.52 3.25
N GLY A 147 -5.51 13.80 3.04
CA GLY A 147 -4.62 14.28 4.09
C GLY A 147 -4.10 13.16 5.03
N GLN A 148 -4.30 11.90 4.68
CA GLN A 148 -3.74 10.76 5.41
C GLN A 148 -2.21 10.80 5.38
N THR A 149 -1.59 10.30 6.45
CA THR A 149 -0.15 10.12 6.57
C THR A 149 0.24 8.66 6.25
N PRO A 150 1.53 8.33 6.05
CA PRO A 150 1.95 6.97 5.67
C PRO A 150 1.39 5.86 6.56
N ILE A 151 1.22 6.10 7.88
CA ILE A 151 0.72 5.09 8.81
C ILE A 151 -0.69 4.59 8.45
N PHE A 152 -1.55 5.42 7.85
CA PHE A 152 -2.90 5.00 7.43
C PHE A 152 -2.88 3.84 6.42
N HIS A 153 -1.85 3.74 5.59
CA HIS A 153 -1.69 2.67 4.60
C HIS A 153 -1.33 1.31 5.21
N THR A 154 -0.97 1.28 6.49
CA THR A 154 -0.50 0.05 7.16
C THR A 154 -1.53 -0.58 8.10
N VAL A 155 -2.47 0.21 8.61
CA VAL A 155 -3.33 -0.23 9.72
C VAL A 155 -4.47 -1.15 9.30
N ASN A 156 -4.83 -1.18 8.02
CA ASN A 156 -5.94 -2.00 7.53
C ASN A 156 -5.54 -3.00 6.42
N SER A 157 -4.29 -3.45 6.38
CA SER A 157 -3.83 -4.46 5.43
C SER A 157 -4.39 -5.85 5.72
N ASN A 158 -4.61 -6.64 4.66
CA ASN A 158 -5.04 -8.02 4.78
C ASN A 158 -3.92 -8.91 5.33
N ASN A 159 -4.26 -9.95 6.11
CA ASN A 159 -3.33 -10.92 6.70
C ASN A 159 -2.13 -10.28 7.44
N ASP A 160 -2.27 -9.04 7.87
CA ASP A 160 -1.22 -8.30 8.58
C ASP A 160 0.09 -8.09 7.78
N HIS A 161 0.03 -8.15 6.46
CA HIS A 161 1.23 -8.03 5.61
C HIS A 161 1.98 -6.70 5.79
N SER A 162 1.29 -5.65 6.24
CA SER A 162 1.92 -4.34 6.50
C SER A 162 2.49 -4.18 7.91
N ALA A 163 2.46 -5.22 8.76
CA ALA A 163 2.97 -5.10 10.14
C ALA A 163 4.43 -4.63 10.21
N PRO A 164 5.38 -5.14 9.39
CA PRO A 164 6.76 -4.66 9.44
C PRO A 164 6.87 -3.17 9.17
N MET A 165 6.11 -2.64 8.19
CA MET A 165 6.12 -1.23 7.87
C MET A 165 5.41 -0.39 8.92
N MET A 166 4.33 -0.89 9.52
CA MET A 166 3.64 -0.23 10.61
C MET A 166 4.58 -0.04 11.82
N HIS A 167 5.27 -1.09 12.24
CA HIS A 167 6.26 -1.01 13.31
C HIS A 167 7.38 -0.03 12.96
N PHE A 168 7.91 -0.10 11.74
CA PHE A 168 8.92 0.83 11.29
C PHE A 168 8.47 2.29 11.42
N LEU A 169 7.26 2.62 11.00
CA LEU A 169 6.73 3.99 11.11
C LEU A 169 6.53 4.41 12.56
N LEU A 170 6.02 3.52 13.43
CA LEU A 170 5.86 3.77 14.87
C LEU A 170 7.21 4.05 15.55
N ASP A 171 8.22 3.22 15.27
CA ASP A 171 9.58 3.38 15.80
C ASP A 171 10.23 4.71 15.37
N HIS A 172 9.74 5.32 14.26
CA HIS A 172 10.24 6.60 13.75
C HIS A 172 9.30 7.78 14.04
N GLY A 173 8.33 7.61 14.93
CA GLY A 173 7.49 8.70 15.43
C GLY A 173 6.27 9.02 14.57
N ALA A 174 5.65 8.00 13.96
CA ALA A 174 4.36 8.18 13.29
C ALA A 174 3.31 8.72 14.27
N ASN A 175 2.65 9.81 13.88
CA ASN A 175 1.64 10.46 14.71
C ASN A 175 0.27 9.77 14.56
N LEU A 176 -0.23 9.20 15.66
CA LEU A 176 -1.53 8.53 15.72
C LEU A 176 -2.70 9.47 16.04
N ASP A 177 -2.44 10.74 16.34
CA ASP A 177 -3.48 11.75 16.61
C ASP A 177 -4.00 12.47 15.35
N VAL A 178 -3.38 12.23 14.21
CA VAL A 178 -3.82 12.83 12.95
C VAL A 178 -5.23 12.37 12.66
N THR A 179 -6.20 13.29 12.73
CA THR A 179 -7.58 13.03 12.33
C THR A 179 -7.84 13.72 11.00
N VAL A 180 -8.16 12.94 9.98
CA VAL A 180 -8.56 13.46 8.67
C VAL A 180 -10.08 13.59 8.58
N ARG A 181 -10.54 14.59 7.82
CA ARG A 181 -11.98 14.83 7.64
C ARG A 181 -12.71 13.66 6.98
N GLY A 182 -12.00 12.92 6.14
CA GLY A 182 -12.48 11.70 5.52
C GLY A 182 -11.47 11.11 4.55
N ILE A 183 -11.57 9.81 4.36
CA ILE A 183 -10.84 9.06 3.33
C ILE A 183 -11.86 8.44 2.40
N ILE A 184 -11.66 8.59 1.08
CA ILE A 184 -12.46 7.90 0.07
C ILE A 184 -11.77 6.58 -0.24
N TRP A 185 -12.13 5.55 0.51
CA TRP A 185 -11.58 4.20 0.34
C TRP A 185 -12.06 3.58 -0.97
N GLY A 186 -11.15 3.00 -1.75
CA GLY A 186 -11.46 2.43 -3.06
C GLY A 186 -11.89 3.48 -4.09
N LYS A 187 -11.32 4.68 -4.05
CA LYS A 187 -11.66 5.78 -4.94
C LYS A 187 -11.61 5.37 -6.41
N SER A 188 -12.67 5.68 -7.15
CA SER A 188 -12.87 5.33 -8.56
C SER A 188 -13.08 3.83 -8.85
N PHE A 189 -13.43 3.03 -7.85
CA PHE A 189 -13.89 1.66 -7.99
C PHE A 189 -15.36 1.53 -7.59
N ASP A 190 -16.01 0.45 -7.99
CA ASP A 190 -17.44 0.20 -7.70
C ASP A 190 -17.76 0.10 -6.20
N TRP A 191 -16.75 -0.16 -5.37
CA TRP A 191 -16.86 -0.23 -3.91
C TRP A 191 -16.42 1.04 -3.20
N GLU A 192 -16.32 2.17 -3.92
CA GLU A 192 -15.94 3.46 -3.33
C GLU A 192 -16.77 3.77 -2.08
N THR A 193 -16.10 4.06 -0.97
CA THR A 193 -16.74 4.30 0.32
C THR A 193 -16.09 5.49 1.03
N LEU A 194 -16.87 6.52 1.34
CA LEU A 194 -16.40 7.61 2.19
C LEU A 194 -16.37 7.16 3.65
N VAL A 195 -15.21 7.29 4.27
CA VAL A 195 -15.00 7.03 5.70
C VAL A 195 -14.72 8.35 6.40
N PRO A 196 -15.71 8.95 7.08
CA PRO A 196 -15.57 10.28 7.67
C PRO A 196 -14.83 10.24 9.00
N TYR A 197 -14.08 11.31 9.28
CA TYR A 197 -13.46 11.62 10.58
C TYR A 197 -12.69 10.44 11.21
N VAL A 198 -11.65 10.00 10.53
CA VAL A 198 -10.82 8.88 10.98
C VAL A 198 -9.41 9.31 11.39
N ASN A 199 -8.87 8.65 12.39
CA ASN A 199 -7.46 8.59 12.72
C ASN A 199 -6.92 7.17 12.44
N PRO A 200 -5.61 6.91 12.53
CA PRO A 200 -5.05 5.58 12.26
C PRO A 200 -5.70 4.45 13.08
N ILE A 201 -6.06 4.71 14.34
CA ILE A 201 -6.65 3.71 15.24
C ILE A 201 -8.07 3.36 14.80
N SER A 202 -8.92 4.36 14.56
CA SER A 202 -10.29 4.13 14.09
C SER A 202 -10.31 3.55 12.67
N TYR A 203 -9.35 3.93 11.83
CA TYR A 203 -9.22 3.40 10.47
C TYR A 203 -8.86 1.90 10.47
N ALA A 204 -8.06 1.44 11.44
CA ALA A 204 -7.77 0.02 11.62
C ALA A 204 -9.04 -0.82 11.85
N ILE A 205 -10.06 -0.26 12.50
CA ILE A 205 -11.33 -0.94 12.81
C ILE A 205 -12.16 -1.21 11.56
N MET A 206 -11.96 -0.47 10.47
CA MET A 206 -12.68 -0.72 9.21
C MET A 206 -12.54 -2.14 8.69
N GLY A 207 -11.44 -2.82 9.00
CA GLY A 207 -11.26 -4.22 8.67
C GLY A 207 -12.31 -5.15 9.30
N LEU A 208 -13.12 -4.69 10.25
CA LEU A 208 -14.24 -5.43 10.82
C LEU A 208 -15.52 -5.35 9.97
N LEU A 209 -15.58 -4.46 8.98
CA LEU A 209 -16.74 -4.37 8.09
C LEU A 209 -16.79 -5.60 7.17
N PRO A 210 -18.00 -6.13 6.88
CA PRO A 210 -18.15 -7.37 6.09
C PRO A 210 -17.46 -7.33 4.73
N GLN A 211 -17.46 -6.20 4.06
CA GLN A 211 -16.81 -6.03 2.76
C GLN A 211 -15.28 -6.03 2.80
N MET A 212 -14.69 -5.92 3.98
CA MET A 212 -13.23 -5.89 4.15
C MET A 212 -12.61 -7.27 4.38
N HIS A 213 -13.40 -8.26 4.78
CA HIS A 213 -13.02 -9.67 4.98
C HIS A 213 -11.70 -9.89 5.74
N ARG A 214 -11.49 -9.16 6.84
CA ARG A 214 -10.24 -9.25 7.60
C ARG A 214 -10.36 -10.12 8.83
N SER A 215 -9.22 -10.71 9.22
CA SER A 215 -9.13 -11.49 10.44
C SER A 215 -9.34 -10.61 11.68
N GLU A 216 -10.34 -10.95 12.50
CA GLU A 216 -10.61 -10.25 13.76
C GLU A 216 -9.42 -10.28 14.71
N VAL A 217 -8.66 -11.38 14.72
CA VAL A 217 -7.46 -11.53 15.56
C VAL A 217 -6.41 -10.50 15.15
N VAL A 218 -6.16 -10.36 13.84
CA VAL A 218 -5.21 -9.37 13.31
C VAL A 218 -5.64 -7.96 13.66
N ILE A 219 -6.92 -7.62 13.46
CA ILE A 219 -7.46 -6.29 13.76
C ILE A 219 -7.36 -6.00 15.26
N ASN A 220 -7.76 -6.95 16.10
CA ASN A 220 -7.67 -6.82 17.55
C ASN A 220 -6.24 -6.54 18.02
N ASN A 221 -5.27 -7.29 17.48
CA ASN A 221 -3.86 -7.10 17.83
C ASN A 221 -3.34 -5.73 17.38
N LYS A 222 -3.70 -5.28 16.17
CA LYS A 222 -3.35 -3.93 15.68
C LYS A 222 -3.94 -2.83 16.55
N VAL A 223 -5.23 -2.89 16.84
CA VAL A 223 -5.90 -1.87 17.66
C VAL A 223 -5.29 -1.81 19.06
N ARG A 224 -5.02 -2.96 19.67
CA ARG A 224 -4.35 -3.02 20.98
C ARG A 224 -2.96 -2.41 20.95
N LEU A 225 -2.16 -2.72 19.92
CA LEU A 225 -0.84 -2.11 19.72
C LEU A 225 -0.94 -0.58 19.61
N LEU A 226 -1.84 -0.10 18.74
CA LEU A 226 -1.99 1.34 18.53
C LEU A 226 -2.50 2.08 19.79
N LEU A 227 -3.40 1.47 20.56
CA LEU A 227 -3.84 2.02 21.84
C LEU A 227 -2.69 2.06 22.87
N LYS A 228 -1.85 1.01 22.91
CA LYS A 228 -0.68 0.96 23.77
C LYS A 228 0.32 2.05 23.39
N GLU A 229 0.68 2.15 22.12
CA GLU A 229 1.63 3.15 21.62
C GLU A 229 1.16 4.60 21.87
N ARG A 230 -0.12 4.87 21.62
CA ARG A 230 -0.62 6.24 21.72
C ARG A 230 -1.02 6.68 23.13
N TYR A 231 -1.63 5.80 23.89
CA TYR A 231 -2.29 6.15 25.14
C TYR A 231 -1.75 5.38 26.36
N ASP A 232 -0.80 4.47 26.15
CA ASP A 232 -0.31 3.52 27.18
C ASP A 232 -1.45 2.68 27.83
N ILE A 233 -2.46 2.32 27.02
CA ILE A 233 -3.62 1.56 27.46
C ILE A 233 -3.51 0.11 26.99
N GLU A 234 -3.60 -0.82 27.93
CA GLU A 234 -3.81 -2.24 27.67
C GLU A 234 -5.29 -2.58 27.85
N TYR A 235 -6.06 -2.49 26.77
CA TYR A 235 -7.49 -2.77 26.81
C TYR A 235 -7.83 -4.12 26.16
N PRO A 236 -8.48 -5.05 26.89
CA PRO A 236 -8.92 -6.32 26.31
C PRO A 236 -10.18 -6.08 25.48
N LEU A 237 -10.02 -5.89 24.18
CA LEU A 237 -11.14 -5.73 23.25
C LEU A 237 -12.02 -6.99 23.28
N LYS A 238 -13.27 -6.84 23.68
CA LYS A 238 -14.22 -7.97 23.82
C LYS A 238 -15.21 -8.06 22.67
N ASN A 239 -15.45 -6.93 21.99
CA ASN A 239 -16.39 -6.84 20.88
C ASN A 239 -15.66 -6.99 19.56
N VAL A 240 -15.46 -8.23 19.16
CA VAL A 240 -15.11 -8.54 17.79
C VAL A 240 -16.43 -8.95 17.12
N PRO A 241 -16.98 -8.15 16.19
CA PRO A 241 -18.34 -8.31 15.67
C PRO A 241 -18.67 -9.72 15.21
N ASN A 242 -17.71 -10.41 14.61
CA ASN A 242 -17.93 -11.73 14.04
C ASN A 242 -18.06 -12.86 15.08
N LYS A 243 -17.83 -12.57 16.35
CA LYS A 243 -18.08 -13.55 17.41
C LYS A 243 -19.54 -14.06 17.40
N TYR A 244 -20.47 -13.23 16.96
CA TYR A 244 -21.89 -13.52 16.90
C TYR A 244 -22.38 -13.97 15.51
N LEU A 245 -21.50 -13.92 14.49
CA LEU A 245 -21.82 -14.31 13.13
C LEU A 245 -21.36 -15.73 12.79
N LYS A 246 -20.66 -16.40 13.69
CA LYS A 246 -20.29 -17.80 13.56
C LYS A 246 -21.47 -18.64 14.01
N THR A 247 -22.37 -18.95 13.10
CA THR A 247 -23.31 -20.07 13.20
C THR A 247 -22.64 -21.34 12.72
#